data_27098e4475bc3360fefdb67a37b6adac
#
_entry.id   27098e4475bc3360fefdb67a37b6adac
#
_cell.length_a   1.000
_cell.length_b   1.000
_cell.length_c   1.000
_cell.angle_alpha   90.00
_cell.angle_beta   90.00
_cell.angle_gamma   90.00
#
_symmetry.space_group_name_H-M   'P 1'
#
loop_
_entity.id
_entity.type
_entity.pdbx_description
1 polymer ?
#
loop_
_entity_poly.entity_id
_entity_poly.type
_entity_poly.pdbx_seq_one_letter_code
_entity_poly.pdbx_strand_id
1 'polypeptide(L)'
;MIDKALLEIQDNIRYNPDRWNEIKHKADGLNSHFQEVIDNKRRSKDRMIHFAAFVSNDAMYGMDAVFSLMMARKDRWDCKVVIIPDVSRGYPHQRDTYIRCREYFAAHYGDDYVVDGWDMEADEYIDVMDDYDIIYFANPYDSMAVKVHSIQYAVTRNVLPVYVNYGYDVGYKTMYARMKGPELNYVWKYFTETIYSYEEIRKLQIINGANVSLTGYTKMDDYSRVNGKTKSRKKILIASHHTVKMDELPLSCFMMYHELILSLPKMFPDIDFVFRPHPLLFIRMINDNVWTKNMVDDYLSKIKKAGIEYSNGGEYFSLFSECDAIINDCGSFTLEWLFTGKPGCFVLNDKLSDEHITTQMKEGIKRYSIAHTNDDIVAFIRDIDADNYSKKQEMDEWVRNNIAINYPNAANVILEEMDILQ
;
A
#
# COMPACT_ATOMS: atom_id res chain seq x y z
N MET A 1 -10.24 4.20 23.31
CA MET A 1 -10.47 5.63 23.60
C MET A 1 -9.61 6.55 22.73
N ILE A 2 -8.35 6.20 22.47
CA ILE A 2 -7.46 7.03 21.61
C ILE A 2 -7.95 7.08 20.16
N ASP A 3 -8.44 5.96 19.61
CA ASP A 3 -8.97 5.90 18.23
C ASP A 3 -10.17 6.83 17.98
N LYS A 4 -11.01 7.04 18.98
CA LYS A 4 -12.20 7.91 18.85
C LYS A 4 -11.81 9.40 18.85
N ALA A 5 -10.89 9.80 19.70
CA ALA A 5 -10.41 11.18 19.75
C ALA A 5 -9.59 11.55 18.50
N LEU A 6 -8.79 10.61 17.95
CA LEU A 6 -8.07 10.78 16.69
C LEU A 6 -9.03 10.87 15.49
N LEU A 7 -10.10 10.09 15.48
CA LEU A 7 -11.15 10.17 14.46
C LEU A 7 -11.93 11.50 14.56
N GLU A 8 -12.22 11.97 15.77
CA GLU A 8 -12.90 13.26 15.97
C GLU A 8 -12.02 14.45 15.55
N ILE A 9 -10.72 14.41 15.80
CA ILE A 9 -9.76 15.45 15.33
C ILE A 9 -9.66 15.39 13.79
N GLN A 10 -9.58 14.22 13.21
CA GLN A 10 -9.57 14.04 11.76
C GLN A 10 -10.89 14.50 11.14
N ASP A 11 -12.04 14.22 11.74
CA ASP A 11 -13.34 14.66 11.24
C ASP A 11 -13.50 16.19 11.32
N ASN A 12 -12.99 16.86 12.35
CA ASN A 12 -12.99 18.32 12.44
C ASN A 12 -12.16 19.00 11.35
N ILE A 13 -11.05 18.42 10.93
CA ILE A 13 -10.22 18.93 9.82
C ILE A 13 -10.92 18.68 8.49
N ARG A 14 -11.51 17.49 8.30
CA ARG A 14 -12.11 17.03 7.04
C ARG A 14 -13.31 17.85 6.57
N TYR A 15 -14.08 18.41 7.49
CA TYR A 15 -15.37 19.08 7.20
C TYR A 15 -15.37 20.57 7.59
N ASN A 16 -14.21 21.15 7.89
CA ASN A 16 -14.08 22.54 8.29
C ASN A 16 -13.44 23.39 7.18
N PRO A 17 -14.24 24.17 6.42
CA PRO A 17 -13.74 25.03 5.34
C PRO A 17 -12.73 26.09 5.79
N ASP A 18 -12.84 26.61 7.01
CA ASP A 18 -11.87 27.61 7.53
C ASP A 18 -10.50 26.95 7.71
N ARG A 19 -10.49 25.72 8.20
CA ARG A 19 -9.25 24.93 8.30
C ARG A 19 -8.63 24.63 6.94
N TRP A 20 -9.43 24.38 5.92
CA TRP A 20 -8.93 24.19 4.55
C TRP A 20 -8.26 25.45 4.01
N ASN A 21 -8.81 26.66 4.30
CA ASN A 21 -8.19 27.92 3.91
C ASN A 21 -6.83 28.10 4.60
N GLU A 22 -6.68 27.75 5.88
CA GLU A 22 -5.39 27.77 6.57
C GLU A 22 -4.37 26.83 5.93
N ILE A 23 -4.80 25.58 5.64
CA ILE A 23 -3.97 24.57 4.96
C ILE A 23 -3.53 25.09 3.60
N LYS A 24 -4.46 25.62 2.80
CA LYS A 24 -4.16 26.17 1.47
C LYS A 24 -3.16 27.31 1.55
N HIS A 25 -3.40 28.27 2.43
CA HIS A 25 -2.50 29.42 2.59
C HIS A 25 -1.07 29.00 2.97
N LYS A 26 -0.94 28.03 3.88
CA LYS A 26 0.37 27.49 4.26
C LYS A 26 1.02 26.75 3.08
N ALA A 27 0.27 25.89 2.39
CA ALA A 27 0.78 25.14 1.24
C ALA A 27 1.24 26.07 0.09
N ASP A 28 0.49 27.13 -0.21
CA ASP A 28 0.88 28.12 -1.21
C ASP A 28 2.24 28.78 -0.87
N GLY A 29 2.53 29.02 0.42
CA GLY A 29 3.82 29.54 0.89
C GLY A 29 4.97 28.54 0.77
N LEU A 30 4.69 27.23 0.88
CA LEU A 30 5.72 26.18 0.84
C LEU A 30 6.41 26.06 -0.52
N ASN A 31 5.74 26.39 -1.63
CA ASN A 31 6.36 26.33 -2.97
C ASN A 31 7.62 27.19 -3.06
N SER A 32 7.61 28.41 -2.50
CA SER A 32 8.78 29.28 -2.47
C SER A 32 9.87 28.72 -1.56
N HIS A 33 9.50 28.16 -0.42
CA HIS A 33 10.42 27.52 0.50
C HIS A 33 11.11 26.30 -0.15
N PHE A 34 10.37 25.42 -0.80
CA PHE A 34 10.96 24.26 -1.50
C PHE A 34 11.91 24.69 -2.62
N GLN A 35 11.55 25.73 -3.37
CA GLN A 35 12.44 26.26 -4.41
C GLN A 35 13.74 26.81 -3.80
N GLU A 36 13.67 27.48 -2.65
CA GLU A 36 14.86 27.95 -1.95
C GLU A 36 15.76 26.79 -1.47
N VAL A 37 15.18 25.73 -0.93
CA VAL A 37 15.91 24.50 -0.54
C VAL A 37 16.64 23.90 -1.74
N ILE A 38 15.96 23.76 -2.88
CA ILE A 38 16.56 23.24 -4.13
C ILE A 38 17.70 24.15 -4.61
N ASP A 39 17.48 25.44 -4.65
CA ASP A 39 18.48 26.40 -5.12
C ASP A 39 19.71 26.45 -4.20
N ASN A 40 19.52 26.29 -2.89
CA ASN A 40 20.61 26.18 -1.93
C ASN A 40 21.43 24.93 -2.16
N LYS A 41 20.78 23.78 -2.38
CA LYS A 41 21.47 22.51 -2.69
C LYS A 41 22.23 22.61 -4.01
N ARG A 42 21.66 23.18 -5.05
CA ARG A 42 22.31 23.40 -6.36
C ARG A 42 23.54 24.29 -6.27
N ARG A 43 23.55 25.26 -5.36
CA ARG A 43 24.69 26.16 -5.09
C ARG A 43 25.74 25.54 -4.17
N SER A 44 25.40 24.48 -3.44
CA SER A 44 26.32 23.77 -2.57
C SER A 44 27.45 23.12 -3.38
N LYS A 45 28.62 22.94 -2.74
CA LYS A 45 29.72 22.12 -3.29
C LYS A 45 29.46 20.63 -3.17
N ASP A 46 28.58 20.25 -2.25
CA ASP A 46 28.12 18.88 -2.09
C ASP A 46 27.17 18.53 -3.22
N ARG A 47 27.58 17.59 -4.06
CA ARG A 47 26.83 17.11 -5.24
C ARG A 47 26.12 15.79 -4.99
N MET A 48 26.15 15.29 -3.75
CA MET A 48 25.42 14.14 -3.29
C MET A 48 24.00 14.57 -2.85
N ILE A 49 22.98 13.80 -3.21
CA ILE A 49 21.64 13.98 -2.66
C ILE A 49 21.49 13.01 -1.48
N HIS A 50 21.29 13.58 -0.28
CA HIS A 50 21.05 12.80 0.92
C HIS A 50 19.54 12.50 1.03
N PHE A 51 19.19 11.24 0.93
CA PHE A 51 17.80 10.77 0.95
C PHE A 51 17.53 9.90 2.18
N ALA A 52 16.38 10.12 2.83
CA ALA A 52 15.86 9.21 3.85
C ALA A 52 14.46 8.70 3.52
N ALA A 53 14.22 7.44 3.83
CA ALA A 53 12.88 6.89 3.94
C ALA A 53 12.50 6.78 5.41
N PHE A 54 11.53 7.57 5.89
CA PHE A 54 11.00 7.46 7.25
C PHE A 54 9.91 6.39 7.30
N VAL A 55 10.19 5.31 8.02
CA VAL A 55 9.34 4.11 8.01
C VAL A 55 9.01 3.66 9.42
N SER A 56 7.73 3.59 9.75
CA SER A 56 7.24 3.04 11.03
C SER A 56 6.71 1.61 10.92
N ASN A 57 6.45 1.14 9.68
CA ASN A 57 5.95 -0.20 9.40
C ASN A 57 6.37 -0.63 7.99
N ASP A 58 7.05 -1.78 7.90
CA ASP A 58 7.52 -2.37 6.65
C ASP A 58 6.41 -2.56 5.60
N ALA A 59 5.21 -2.91 6.03
CA ALA A 59 4.05 -3.10 5.13
C ALA A 59 3.58 -1.81 4.42
N MET A 60 3.97 -0.63 4.94
CA MET A 60 3.65 0.68 4.36
C MET A 60 4.76 1.23 3.45
N TYR A 61 5.82 0.47 3.23
CA TYR A 61 6.93 0.90 2.40
C TYR A 61 6.66 0.68 0.92
N GLY A 62 6.61 1.77 0.15
CA GLY A 62 6.30 1.76 -1.29
C GLY A 62 7.45 2.14 -2.21
N MET A 63 8.69 2.27 -1.67
CA MET A 63 9.83 2.85 -2.39
C MET A 63 10.95 1.84 -2.70
N ASP A 64 10.72 0.54 -2.54
CA ASP A 64 11.77 -0.48 -2.65
C ASP A 64 12.52 -0.43 -3.99
N ALA A 65 11.79 -0.40 -5.10
CA ALA A 65 12.37 -0.30 -6.44
C ALA A 65 13.16 1.00 -6.64
N VAL A 66 12.68 2.14 -6.11
CA VAL A 66 13.38 3.44 -6.20
C VAL A 66 14.63 3.44 -5.34
N PHE A 67 14.53 2.93 -4.11
CA PHE A 67 15.67 2.84 -3.19
C PHE A 67 16.79 1.96 -3.75
N SER A 68 16.44 0.84 -4.39
CA SER A 68 17.39 -0.03 -5.10
C SER A 68 18.11 0.70 -6.23
N LEU A 69 17.41 1.58 -6.97
CA LEU A 69 18.02 2.41 -8.01
C LEU A 69 18.97 3.47 -7.42
N MET A 70 18.64 4.06 -6.27
CA MET A 70 19.52 5.00 -5.53
C MET A 70 20.78 4.28 -5.06
N MET A 71 20.64 3.09 -4.46
CA MET A 71 21.79 2.27 -4.02
C MET A 71 22.74 1.92 -5.17
N ALA A 72 22.23 1.77 -6.39
CA ALA A 72 23.04 1.54 -7.58
C ALA A 72 23.76 2.80 -8.11
N ARG A 73 23.38 4.00 -7.68
CA ARG A 73 23.91 5.31 -8.10
C ARG A 73 24.58 6.04 -6.93
N LYS A 74 25.53 5.38 -6.26
CA LYS A 74 26.22 5.87 -5.06
C LYS A 74 27.09 7.13 -5.29
N ASP A 75 27.36 7.48 -6.52
CA ASP A 75 28.00 8.73 -6.92
C ASP A 75 27.05 9.93 -6.89
N ARG A 76 25.74 9.69 -6.82
CA ARG A 76 24.69 10.69 -6.85
C ARG A 76 23.83 10.69 -5.59
N TRP A 77 23.59 9.52 -4.98
CA TRP A 77 22.64 9.32 -3.89
C TRP A 77 23.31 8.69 -2.67
N ASP A 78 23.17 9.33 -1.53
CA ASP A 78 23.37 8.73 -0.21
C ASP A 78 22.00 8.48 0.41
N CYS A 79 21.58 7.22 0.47
CA CYS A 79 20.23 6.86 0.87
C CYS A 79 20.21 6.02 2.16
N LYS A 80 19.27 6.32 3.06
CA LYS A 80 19.06 5.63 4.33
C LYS A 80 17.58 5.31 4.53
N VAL A 81 17.31 4.27 5.31
CA VAL A 81 16.00 4.00 5.89
C VAL A 81 16.07 4.38 7.37
N VAL A 82 15.31 5.39 7.76
CA VAL A 82 15.20 5.82 9.15
C VAL A 82 13.99 5.13 9.77
N ILE A 83 14.22 4.28 10.76
CA ILE A 83 13.13 3.61 11.47
C ILE A 83 12.57 4.56 12.51
N ILE A 84 11.29 4.88 12.39
CA ILE A 84 10.57 5.78 13.28
C ILE A 84 9.49 5.03 14.07
N PRO A 85 9.17 5.43 15.30
CA PRO A 85 8.15 4.74 16.10
C PRO A 85 6.73 5.07 15.65
N ASP A 86 5.82 4.08 15.65
CA ASP A 86 4.37 4.28 15.57
C ASP A 86 3.81 4.50 16.97
N VAL A 87 3.44 5.74 17.28
CA VAL A 87 2.93 6.11 18.62
C VAL A 87 1.41 5.99 18.75
N SER A 88 0.71 5.56 17.71
CA SER A 88 -0.77 5.60 17.66
C SER A 88 -1.47 4.53 18.51
N ARG A 89 -0.79 3.44 18.86
CA ARG A 89 -1.42 2.23 19.48
C ARG A 89 -0.84 1.84 20.84
N GLY A 90 -0.10 2.76 21.46
CA GLY A 90 0.50 2.56 22.79
C GLY A 90 1.87 1.88 22.76
N TYR A 91 2.59 2.00 23.90
CA TYR A 91 4.01 1.69 24.00
C TYR A 91 4.40 0.25 23.63
N PRO A 92 3.66 -0.82 24.04
CA PRO A 92 4.02 -2.18 23.61
C PRO A 92 3.99 -2.35 22.08
N HIS A 93 2.96 -1.83 21.42
CA HIS A 93 2.86 -1.90 19.97
C HIS A 93 3.96 -1.08 19.27
N GLN A 94 4.24 0.12 19.78
CA GLN A 94 5.31 1.00 19.29
C GLN A 94 6.66 0.25 19.31
N ARG A 95 7.00 -0.38 20.44
CA ARG A 95 8.25 -1.12 20.59
C ARG A 95 8.35 -2.35 19.69
N ASP A 96 7.31 -3.18 19.66
CA ASP A 96 7.30 -4.41 18.88
C ASP A 96 7.37 -4.12 17.37
N THR A 97 6.64 -3.09 16.92
CA THR A 97 6.64 -2.69 15.50
C THR A 97 7.97 -2.08 15.10
N TYR A 98 8.58 -1.27 15.96
CA TYR A 98 9.89 -0.65 15.72
C TYR A 98 10.99 -1.71 15.55
N ILE A 99 11.09 -2.67 16.48
CA ILE A 99 12.09 -3.75 16.44
C ILE A 99 11.94 -4.57 15.15
N ARG A 100 10.72 -5.02 14.86
CA ARG A 100 10.43 -5.80 13.65
C ARG A 100 10.78 -5.03 12.38
N CYS A 101 10.42 -3.75 12.30
CA CYS A 101 10.70 -2.89 11.14
C CYS A 101 12.20 -2.72 10.95
N ARG A 102 12.95 -2.46 12.01
CA ARG A 102 14.42 -2.36 11.98
C ARG A 102 15.08 -3.65 11.50
N GLU A 103 14.69 -4.79 12.08
CA GLU A 103 15.19 -6.11 11.67
C GLU A 103 14.91 -6.42 10.20
N TYR A 104 13.70 -6.08 9.73
CA TYR A 104 13.34 -6.27 8.33
C TYR A 104 14.25 -5.49 7.39
N PHE A 105 14.44 -4.19 7.62
CA PHE A 105 15.26 -3.36 6.72
C PHE A 105 16.76 -3.65 6.84
N ALA A 106 17.26 -3.99 8.02
CA ALA A 106 18.63 -4.44 8.20
C ALA A 106 18.92 -5.76 7.44
N ALA A 107 17.98 -6.70 7.45
CA ALA A 107 18.08 -7.93 6.67
C ALA A 107 17.95 -7.69 5.16
N HIS A 108 17.14 -6.69 4.75
CA HIS A 108 16.82 -6.44 3.35
C HIS A 108 17.91 -5.61 2.62
N TYR A 109 18.39 -4.52 3.23
CA TYR A 109 19.36 -3.60 2.63
C TYR A 109 20.76 -3.67 3.23
N GLY A 110 20.89 -4.24 4.42
CA GLY A 110 22.09 -4.21 5.25
C GLY A 110 22.03 -3.13 6.32
N ASP A 111 22.68 -3.39 7.44
CA ASP A 111 22.64 -2.54 8.65
C ASP A 111 23.19 -1.13 8.39
N ASP A 112 24.16 -1.00 7.47
CA ASP A 112 24.73 0.29 7.07
C ASP A 112 23.72 1.27 6.45
N TYR A 113 22.59 0.77 5.95
CA TYR A 113 21.52 1.59 5.36
C TYR A 113 20.41 1.95 6.35
N VAL A 114 20.47 1.40 7.58
CA VAL A 114 19.42 1.62 8.59
C VAL A 114 19.90 2.59 9.64
N VAL A 115 19.05 3.58 9.93
CA VAL A 115 19.28 4.60 10.97
C VAL A 115 18.15 4.52 11.98
N ASP A 116 18.49 4.58 13.26
CA ASP A 116 17.53 4.56 14.33
C ASP A 116 17.00 5.99 14.60
N GLY A 117 15.69 6.18 14.48
CA GLY A 117 14.99 7.44 14.84
C GLY A 117 14.52 7.46 16.31
N TRP A 118 14.77 6.39 17.05
CA TRP A 118 14.40 6.25 18.47
C TRP A 118 15.48 5.50 19.23
N ASP A 119 16.07 6.16 20.22
CA ASP A 119 16.89 5.49 21.23
C ASP A 119 15.96 4.85 22.26
N MET A 120 15.79 3.52 22.17
CA MET A 120 14.90 2.76 23.07
C MET A 120 15.47 2.59 24.48
N GLU A 121 16.78 2.79 24.71
CA GLU A 121 17.40 2.67 26.03
C GLU A 121 17.21 3.97 26.80
N ALA A 122 17.44 5.11 26.15
CA ALA A 122 17.21 6.43 26.71
C ALA A 122 15.75 6.88 26.65
N ASP A 123 14.91 6.19 25.84
CA ASP A 123 13.54 6.57 25.46
C ASP A 123 13.48 7.99 24.84
N GLU A 124 14.46 8.30 23.98
CA GLU A 124 14.59 9.59 23.33
C GLU A 124 14.37 9.47 21.80
N TYR A 125 13.55 10.36 21.23
CA TYR A 125 13.34 10.45 19.79
C TYR A 125 14.42 11.30 19.14
N ILE A 126 15.11 10.72 18.14
CA ILE A 126 16.27 11.33 17.49
C ILE A 126 15.79 12.20 16.32
N ASP A 127 16.08 13.50 16.36
CA ASP A 127 15.82 14.39 15.24
C ASP A 127 16.97 14.32 14.24
N VAL A 128 16.73 13.67 13.11
CA VAL A 128 17.67 13.55 11.99
C VAL A 128 17.20 14.32 10.76
N MET A 129 16.20 15.21 10.92
CA MET A 129 15.51 15.87 9.82
C MET A 129 16.47 16.69 8.93
N ASP A 130 17.43 17.36 9.53
CA ASP A 130 18.38 18.23 8.82
C ASP A 130 19.56 17.48 8.18
N ASP A 131 19.67 16.17 8.37
CA ASP A 131 20.73 15.35 7.78
C ASP A 131 20.42 15.00 6.32
N TYR A 132 19.21 15.29 5.84
CA TYR A 132 18.74 14.85 4.51
C TYR A 132 18.19 16.03 3.68
N ASP A 133 18.36 15.92 2.36
CA ASP A 133 17.81 16.87 1.38
C ASP A 133 16.35 16.50 1.03
N ILE A 134 16.06 15.19 0.92
CA ILE A 134 14.75 14.64 0.56
C ILE A 134 14.36 13.57 1.57
N ILE A 135 13.13 13.64 2.07
CA ILE A 135 12.57 12.60 2.97
C ILE A 135 11.27 12.05 2.39
N TYR A 136 11.27 10.74 2.14
CA TYR A 136 10.05 10.00 1.87
C TYR A 136 9.38 9.56 3.17
N PHE A 137 8.11 9.90 3.31
CA PHE A 137 7.27 9.46 4.42
C PHE A 137 6.45 8.25 3.96
N ALA A 138 6.77 7.06 4.49
CA ALA A 138 6.03 5.83 4.17
C ALA A 138 4.59 5.86 4.69
N ASN A 139 4.35 6.67 5.73
CA ASN A 139 3.05 6.88 6.35
C ASN A 139 2.61 8.34 6.22
N PRO A 140 1.43 8.63 5.63
CA PRO A 140 0.96 10.00 5.43
C PRO A 140 0.20 10.57 6.64
N TYR A 141 0.23 9.90 7.80
CA TYR A 141 -0.54 10.30 8.98
C TYR A 141 0.38 10.76 10.10
N ASP A 142 0.55 12.08 10.26
CA ASP A 142 1.36 12.67 11.35
C ASP A 142 0.87 12.26 12.74
N SER A 143 -0.41 11.90 12.88
CA SER A 143 -0.97 11.37 14.13
C SER A 143 -0.37 10.02 14.58
N MET A 144 0.34 9.32 13.70
CA MET A 144 1.05 8.08 14.03
C MET A 144 2.52 8.31 14.34
N ALA A 145 3.06 9.50 14.10
CA ALA A 145 4.46 9.85 14.31
C ALA A 145 4.64 10.84 15.48
N VAL A 146 5.83 10.87 16.04
CA VAL A 146 6.22 11.95 16.95
C VAL A 146 6.54 13.21 16.14
N LYS A 147 6.52 14.38 16.80
CA LYS A 147 6.68 15.68 16.15
C LYS A 147 7.90 15.74 15.23
N VAL A 148 9.06 15.32 15.69
CA VAL A 148 10.33 15.38 14.93
C VAL A 148 10.39 14.43 13.73
N HIS A 149 9.41 13.55 13.58
CA HIS A 149 9.29 12.60 12.45
C HIS A 149 8.05 12.86 11.59
N SER A 150 7.39 14.03 11.75
CA SER A 150 6.15 14.37 11.07
C SER A 150 6.38 15.18 9.79
N ILE A 151 5.46 15.09 8.83
CA ILE A 151 5.46 15.92 7.61
C ILE A 151 5.32 17.41 7.98
N GLN A 152 4.46 17.72 8.96
CA GLN A 152 4.28 19.10 9.40
C GLN A 152 5.53 19.71 10.06
N TYR A 153 6.41 18.90 10.63
CA TYR A 153 7.72 19.35 11.10
C TYR A 153 8.71 19.50 9.96
N ALA A 154 8.74 18.54 9.03
CA ALA A 154 9.62 18.56 7.85
C ALA A 154 9.51 19.89 7.06
N VAL A 155 8.28 20.39 6.84
CA VAL A 155 8.06 21.64 6.11
C VAL A 155 8.47 22.91 6.88
N THR A 156 8.99 22.78 8.09
CA THR A 156 9.64 23.88 8.84
C THR A 156 11.17 23.80 8.77
N ARG A 157 11.70 22.81 8.06
CA ARG A 157 13.13 22.51 7.94
C ARG A 157 13.59 22.65 6.48
N ASN A 158 14.89 22.56 6.23
CA ASN A 158 15.47 22.66 4.89
C ASN A 158 15.47 21.31 4.17
N VAL A 159 14.31 20.65 4.08
CA VAL A 159 14.14 19.33 3.49
C VAL A 159 12.93 19.31 2.57
N LEU A 160 12.95 18.44 1.58
CA LEU A 160 11.89 18.22 0.61
C LEU A 160 11.09 16.96 0.96
N PRO A 161 9.92 17.05 1.60
CA PRO A 161 9.11 15.89 1.92
C PRO A 161 8.42 15.35 0.68
N VAL A 162 8.49 14.03 0.46
CA VAL A 162 7.82 13.33 -0.63
C VAL A 162 6.94 12.20 -0.11
N TYR A 163 5.91 11.87 -0.88
CA TYR A 163 5.02 10.75 -0.59
C TYR A 163 4.76 9.90 -1.82
N VAL A 164 4.73 8.58 -1.63
CA VAL A 164 4.32 7.55 -2.61
C VAL A 164 3.29 6.66 -1.94
N ASN A 165 2.21 6.33 -2.61
CA ASN A 165 1.23 5.39 -2.07
C ASN A 165 1.85 3.99 -1.87
N TYR A 166 1.67 3.42 -0.68
CA TYR A 166 2.13 2.05 -0.35
C TYR A 166 1.17 0.96 -0.86
N GLY A 167 0.02 1.33 -1.37
CA GLY A 167 -1.01 0.48 -1.95
C GLY A 167 -1.98 1.31 -2.77
N TYR A 168 -2.78 0.67 -3.61
CA TYR A 168 -3.84 1.37 -4.33
C TYR A 168 -4.89 1.92 -3.37
N ASP A 169 -5.34 3.14 -3.63
CA ASP A 169 -6.48 3.72 -2.93
C ASP A 169 -7.77 3.02 -3.34
N VAL A 170 -8.35 2.27 -2.41
CA VAL A 170 -9.55 1.48 -2.63
C VAL A 170 -10.78 2.14 -2.03
N GLY A 171 -10.69 2.60 -0.77
CA GLY A 171 -11.79 3.22 -0.03
C GLY A 171 -11.89 4.72 -0.31
N TYR A 172 -13.01 5.17 -0.88
CA TYR A 172 -13.22 6.58 -1.21
C TYR A 172 -13.17 7.49 0.02
N LYS A 173 -13.80 7.08 1.13
CA LYS A 173 -13.84 7.85 2.38
C LYS A 173 -12.44 8.06 2.96
N THR A 174 -11.59 7.03 2.92
CA THR A 174 -10.20 7.11 3.40
C THR A 174 -9.36 8.03 2.52
N MET A 175 -9.49 7.92 1.19
CA MET A 175 -8.81 8.80 0.25
C MET A 175 -9.24 10.25 0.44
N TYR A 176 -10.56 10.52 0.46
CA TYR A 176 -11.11 11.85 0.74
C TYR A 176 -10.51 12.47 2.00
N ALA A 177 -10.47 11.69 3.07
CA ALA A 177 -9.96 12.14 4.35
C ALA A 177 -8.49 12.59 4.29
N ARG A 178 -7.63 11.81 3.61
CA ARG A 178 -6.23 12.16 3.43
C ARG A 178 -6.04 13.43 2.59
N MET A 179 -6.88 13.61 1.55
CA MET A 179 -6.80 14.79 0.69
C MET A 179 -7.23 16.08 1.40
N LYS A 180 -7.98 15.98 2.49
CA LYS A 180 -8.41 17.12 3.31
C LYS A 180 -7.52 17.37 4.52
N GLY A 181 -6.57 16.48 4.82
CA GLY A 181 -5.55 16.70 5.84
C GLY A 181 -4.41 17.63 5.37
N PRO A 182 -3.62 18.17 6.30
CA PRO A 182 -2.47 19.02 5.95
C PRO A 182 -1.35 18.24 5.26
N GLU A 183 -1.13 16.99 5.64
CA GLU A 183 0.09 16.24 5.34
C GLU A 183 0.35 16.16 3.83
N LEU A 184 -0.60 15.61 3.06
CA LEU A 184 -0.41 15.47 1.60
C LEU A 184 -0.59 16.78 0.83
N ASN A 185 -1.13 17.84 1.47
CA ASN A 185 -1.15 19.19 0.91
C ASN A 185 0.19 19.92 1.14
N TYR A 186 1.03 19.46 2.07
CA TYR A 186 2.30 20.10 2.43
C TYR A 186 3.53 19.43 1.85
N VAL A 187 3.45 18.16 1.35
CA VAL A 187 4.61 17.53 0.71
C VAL A 187 5.02 18.27 -0.56
N TRP A 188 6.33 18.33 -0.81
CA TRP A 188 6.89 18.89 -2.04
C TRP A 188 6.39 18.14 -3.29
N LYS A 189 6.40 16.79 -3.24
CA LYS A 189 5.86 15.94 -4.32
C LYS A 189 5.05 14.79 -3.75
N TYR A 190 3.92 14.55 -4.39
CA TYR A 190 3.08 13.39 -4.19
C TYR A 190 3.02 12.58 -5.48
N PHE A 191 3.63 11.42 -5.47
CA PHE A 191 3.68 10.50 -6.59
C PHE A 191 2.50 9.54 -6.55
N THR A 192 1.71 9.51 -7.62
CA THR A 192 0.49 8.71 -7.69
C THR A 192 0.54 7.66 -8.79
N GLU A 193 -0.21 6.58 -8.58
CA GLU A 193 -0.04 5.31 -9.26
C GLU A 193 -0.85 5.16 -10.54
N THR A 194 -2.05 5.76 -10.63
CA THR A 194 -2.97 5.58 -11.75
C THR A 194 -3.53 6.89 -12.25
N ILE A 195 -4.05 6.91 -13.49
CA ILE A 195 -4.73 8.09 -14.02
C ILE A 195 -5.99 8.45 -13.19
N TYR A 196 -6.69 7.45 -12.66
CA TYR A 196 -7.87 7.65 -11.81
C TYR A 196 -7.51 8.30 -10.48
N SER A 197 -6.49 7.78 -9.78
CA SER A 197 -5.98 8.41 -8.56
C SER A 197 -5.53 9.84 -8.83
N TYR A 198 -4.77 10.06 -9.90
CA TYR A 198 -4.30 11.39 -10.29
C TYR A 198 -5.45 12.38 -10.46
N GLU A 199 -6.51 12.01 -11.18
CA GLU A 199 -7.66 12.86 -11.43
C GLU A 199 -8.51 13.07 -10.16
N GLU A 200 -8.73 12.03 -9.35
CA GLU A 200 -9.51 12.13 -8.11
C GLU A 200 -8.78 12.96 -7.05
N ILE A 201 -7.47 12.74 -6.88
CA ILE A 201 -6.66 13.52 -5.94
C ILE A 201 -6.71 15.01 -6.29
N ARG A 202 -6.56 15.35 -7.57
CA ARG A 202 -6.64 16.74 -8.03
C ARG A 202 -7.98 17.40 -7.75
N LYS A 203 -9.06 16.65 -7.76
CA LYS A 203 -10.41 17.16 -7.41
C LYS A 203 -10.61 17.30 -5.91
N LEU A 204 -10.04 16.39 -5.13
CA LEU A 204 -10.28 16.30 -3.69
C LEU A 204 -9.29 17.12 -2.86
N GLN A 205 -8.03 17.20 -3.29
CA GLN A 205 -6.97 17.87 -2.55
C GLN A 205 -7.25 19.37 -2.43
N ILE A 206 -6.88 19.97 -1.29
CA ILE A 206 -7.14 21.40 -1.02
C ILE A 206 -6.38 22.31 -1.99
N ILE A 207 -5.18 21.88 -2.41
CA ILE A 207 -4.33 22.61 -3.38
C ILE A 207 -4.57 22.15 -4.83
N ASN A 208 -5.66 21.43 -5.12
CA ASN A 208 -6.05 20.98 -6.45
C ASN A 208 -4.95 20.17 -7.19
N GLY A 209 -4.16 19.40 -6.48
CA GLY A 209 -3.12 18.54 -7.04
C GLY A 209 -1.89 19.32 -7.55
N ALA A 210 -1.60 20.50 -7.01
CA ALA A 210 -0.46 21.31 -7.44
C ALA A 210 0.90 20.61 -7.24
N ASN A 211 0.99 19.64 -6.31
CA ASN A 211 2.19 18.87 -6.00
C ASN A 211 2.11 17.40 -6.47
N VAL A 212 1.10 17.02 -7.28
CA VAL A 212 0.86 15.63 -7.66
C VAL A 212 1.47 15.30 -9.02
N SER A 213 2.25 14.22 -9.09
CA SER A 213 2.82 13.67 -10.31
C SER A 213 2.28 12.27 -10.59
N LEU A 214 1.87 12.00 -11.81
CA LEU A 214 1.44 10.67 -12.27
C LEU A 214 2.67 9.85 -12.70
N THR A 215 3.17 9.02 -11.81
CA THR A 215 4.42 8.27 -12.02
C THR A 215 4.24 6.77 -12.22
N GLY A 216 3.09 6.23 -11.80
CA GLY A 216 2.86 4.79 -11.80
C GLY A 216 3.16 4.14 -10.43
N TYR A 217 2.88 2.84 -10.33
CA TYR A 217 2.97 2.09 -9.09
C TYR A 217 4.28 1.30 -9.02
N THR A 218 5.26 1.84 -8.31
CA THR A 218 6.64 1.31 -8.21
C THR A 218 6.73 -0.12 -7.73
N LYS A 219 5.82 -0.53 -6.85
CA LYS A 219 5.79 -1.89 -6.31
C LYS A 219 5.60 -2.95 -7.41
N MET A 220 4.84 -2.62 -8.47
CA MET A 220 4.67 -3.55 -9.60
C MET A 220 5.90 -3.64 -10.52
N ASP A 221 6.82 -2.69 -10.48
CA ASP A 221 8.09 -2.80 -11.21
C ASP A 221 8.87 -4.05 -10.77
N ASP A 222 8.78 -4.42 -9.48
CA ASP A 222 9.42 -5.62 -8.95
C ASP A 222 8.73 -6.90 -9.44
N TYR A 223 7.41 -6.87 -9.63
CA TYR A 223 6.69 -8.00 -10.24
C TYR A 223 7.22 -8.34 -11.63
N SER A 224 7.62 -7.34 -12.43
CA SER A 224 8.19 -7.56 -13.77
C SER A 224 9.46 -8.42 -13.77
N ARG A 225 10.15 -8.49 -12.65
CA ARG A 225 11.41 -9.22 -12.47
C ARG A 225 11.22 -10.65 -11.97
N VAL A 226 9.96 -11.00 -11.58
CA VAL A 226 9.67 -12.33 -11.06
C VAL A 226 9.55 -13.34 -12.19
N ASN A 227 10.42 -14.35 -12.17
CA ASN A 227 10.36 -15.46 -13.11
C ASN A 227 9.34 -16.51 -12.62
N GLY A 228 8.37 -16.83 -13.45
CA GLY A 228 7.41 -17.91 -13.16
C GLY A 228 8.09 -19.27 -13.09
N LYS A 229 7.78 -20.06 -12.06
CA LYS A 229 8.20 -21.46 -11.99
C LYS A 229 7.31 -22.32 -12.86
N THR A 230 7.92 -23.29 -13.55
CA THR A 230 7.18 -24.33 -14.27
C THR A 230 6.41 -25.17 -13.25
N LYS A 231 5.11 -25.35 -13.46
CA LYS A 231 4.21 -26.12 -12.60
C LYS A 231 3.52 -27.22 -13.39
N SER A 232 3.21 -28.30 -12.72
CA SER A 232 2.52 -29.47 -13.32
C SER A 232 1.00 -29.42 -13.14
N ARG A 233 0.50 -28.57 -12.23
CA ARG A 233 -0.92 -28.45 -11.87
C ARG A 233 -1.36 -27.00 -11.90
N LYS A 234 -2.64 -26.77 -12.17
CA LYS A 234 -3.25 -25.44 -12.01
C LYS A 234 -3.24 -25.04 -10.55
N LYS A 235 -3.02 -23.77 -10.26
CA LYS A 235 -3.00 -23.22 -8.91
C LYS A 235 -3.89 -21.98 -8.84
N ILE A 236 -4.77 -21.92 -7.85
CA ILE A 236 -5.69 -20.79 -7.64
C ILE A 236 -5.36 -20.11 -6.31
N LEU A 237 -5.18 -18.80 -6.36
CA LEU A 237 -5.00 -17.93 -5.19
C LEU A 237 -6.36 -17.51 -4.64
N ILE A 238 -6.57 -17.65 -3.33
CA ILE A 238 -7.76 -17.19 -2.63
C ILE A 238 -7.31 -16.09 -1.64
N ALA A 239 -7.78 -14.86 -1.87
CA ALA A 239 -7.38 -13.70 -1.09
C ALA A 239 -8.60 -13.00 -0.48
N SER A 240 -8.74 -13.10 0.85
CA SER A 240 -9.88 -12.53 1.58
C SER A 240 -9.51 -11.25 2.31
N HIS A 241 -10.37 -10.22 2.22
CA HIS A 241 -10.16 -8.94 2.89
C HIS A 241 -10.53 -8.99 4.37
N HIS A 242 -10.04 -8.01 5.15
CA HIS A 242 -10.22 -7.96 6.60
C HIS A 242 -11.47 -7.20 7.06
N THR A 243 -12.22 -6.56 6.16
CA THR A 243 -13.34 -5.67 6.48
C THR A 243 -14.67 -6.41 6.72
N VAL A 244 -14.65 -7.48 7.54
CA VAL A 244 -15.80 -8.36 7.80
C VAL A 244 -16.97 -7.62 8.46
N LYS A 245 -16.67 -6.63 9.32
CA LYS A 245 -17.66 -5.78 10.01
C LYS A 245 -17.36 -4.29 9.83
N MET A 246 -17.08 -3.87 8.60
CA MET A 246 -16.78 -2.46 8.31
C MET A 246 -17.79 -1.92 7.30
N ASP A 247 -18.76 -1.14 7.76
CA ASP A 247 -19.80 -0.56 6.89
C ASP A 247 -19.26 0.56 5.99
N GLU A 248 -18.14 1.23 6.36
CA GLU A 248 -17.51 2.24 5.51
C GLU A 248 -16.78 1.67 4.29
N LEU A 249 -16.40 0.40 4.32
CA LEU A 249 -15.76 -0.30 3.21
C LEU A 249 -16.09 -1.80 3.27
N PRO A 250 -17.32 -2.21 2.93
CA PRO A 250 -17.80 -3.59 3.07
C PRO A 250 -17.29 -4.47 1.92
N LEU A 251 -15.98 -4.72 1.86
CA LEU A 251 -15.39 -5.59 0.82
C LEU A 251 -15.54 -7.07 1.15
N SER A 252 -15.22 -7.46 2.40
CA SER A 252 -15.07 -8.86 2.74
C SER A 252 -16.37 -9.66 2.64
N CYS A 253 -16.28 -10.78 1.89
CA CYS A 253 -17.29 -11.83 1.81
C CYS A 253 -16.82 -13.12 2.50
N PHE A 254 -15.74 -13.10 3.26
CA PHE A 254 -15.12 -14.28 3.86
C PHE A 254 -16.13 -15.16 4.60
N MET A 255 -17.06 -14.57 5.35
CA MET A 255 -18.07 -15.32 6.09
C MET A 255 -19.05 -16.10 5.20
N MET A 256 -19.20 -15.74 3.93
CA MET A 256 -20.01 -16.46 2.96
C MET A 256 -19.31 -17.72 2.45
N TYR A 257 -18.02 -17.62 2.13
CA TYR A 257 -17.33 -18.69 1.40
C TYR A 257 -16.22 -19.42 2.18
N HIS A 258 -16.01 -19.13 3.48
CA HIS A 258 -14.95 -19.76 4.27
C HIS A 258 -15.08 -21.30 4.37
N GLU A 259 -16.30 -21.83 4.43
CA GLU A 259 -16.52 -23.29 4.42
C GLU A 259 -16.32 -23.90 3.03
N LEU A 260 -16.71 -23.15 1.97
CA LEU A 260 -16.43 -23.57 0.60
C LEU A 260 -14.92 -23.76 0.38
N ILE A 261 -14.08 -22.84 0.85
CA ILE A 261 -12.61 -22.94 0.74
C ILE A 261 -12.13 -24.34 1.18
N LEU A 262 -12.59 -24.81 2.33
CA LEU A 262 -12.21 -26.12 2.88
C LEU A 262 -12.62 -27.30 2.00
N SER A 263 -13.64 -27.13 1.17
CA SER A 263 -14.21 -28.15 0.32
C SER A 263 -13.56 -28.21 -1.07
N LEU A 264 -12.92 -27.13 -1.52
CA LEU A 264 -12.39 -26.99 -2.88
C LEU A 264 -11.42 -28.08 -3.30
N PRO A 265 -10.43 -28.51 -2.49
CA PRO A 265 -9.49 -29.56 -2.91
C PRO A 265 -10.17 -30.90 -3.14
N LYS A 266 -11.29 -31.18 -2.44
CA LYS A 266 -12.08 -32.39 -2.68
C LYS A 266 -12.93 -32.29 -3.95
N MET A 267 -13.43 -31.07 -4.25
CA MET A 267 -14.25 -30.81 -5.43
C MET A 267 -13.41 -30.78 -6.72
N PHE A 268 -12.17 -30.26 -6.60
CA PHE A 268 -11.24 -30.08 -7.72
C PHE A 268 -9.87 -30.69 -7.37
N PRO A 269 -9.75 -32.04 -7.42
CA PRO A 269 -8.55 -32.72 -6.96
C PRO A 269 -7.30 -32.46 -7.81
N ASP A 270 -7.46 -31.93 -9.02
CA ASP A 270 -6.38 -31.63 -9.96
C ASP A 270 -5.92 -30.15 -9.90
N ILE A 271 -6.51 -29.34 -9.00
CA ILE A 271 -6.16 -27.94 -8.77
C ILE A 271 -5.53 -27.77 -7.38
N ASP A 272 -4.43 -27.06 -7.32
CA ASP A 272 -3.82 -26.63 -6.06
C ASP A 272 -4.41 -25.28 -5.61
N PHE A 273 -4.65 -25.12 -4.32
CA PHE A 273 -5.21 -23.91 -3.74
C PHE A 273 -4.26 -23.28 -2.74
N VAL A 274 -4.11 -21.95 -2.83
CA VAL A 274 -3.38 -21.15 -1.85
C VAL A 274 -4.35 -20.19 -1.19
N PHE A 275 -4.45 -20.24 0.11
CA PHE A 275 -5.21 -19.27 0.91
C PHE A 275 -4.28 -18.22 1.49
N ARG A 276 -4.40 -16.99 1.01
CA ARG A 276 -3.64 -15.83 1.47
C ARG A 276 -4.60 -14.71 1.88
N PRO A 277 -5.15 -14.76 3.09
CA PRO A 277 -5.98 -13.68 3.59
C PRO A 277 -5.16 -12.42 3.86
N HIS A 278 -5.83 -11.27 3.90
CA HIS A 278 -5.21 -10.04 4.39
C HIS A 278 -4.66 -10.26 5.82
N PRO A 279 -3.46 -9.77 6.16
CA PRO A 279 -2.84 -10.01 7.47
C PRO A 279 -3.72 -9.64 8.68
N LEU A 280 -4.60 -8.66 8.51
CA LEU A 280 -5.53 -8.22 9.57
C LEU A 280 -6.84 -9.02 9.63
N LEU A 281 -7.11 -9.97 8.71
CA LEU A 281 -8.40 -10.67 8.68
C LEU A 281 -8.74 -11.30 10.03
N PHE A 282 -7.92 -12.22 10.50
CA PHE A 282 -8.20 -12.94 11.75
C PHE A 282 -8.04 -12.07 12.99
N ILE A 283 -7.13 -11.08 12.97
CA ILE A 283 -6.98 -10.09 14.04
C ILE A 283 -8.28 -9.29 14.20
N ARG A 284 -8.84 -8.78 13.11
CA ARG A 284 -10.12 -8.06 13.11
C ARG A 284 -11.28 -8.96 13.52
N MET A 285 -11.35 -10.17 13.01
CA MET A 285 -12.40 -11.12 13.39
C MET A 285 -12.43 -11.37 14.89
N ILE A 286 -11.27 -11.48 15.55
CA ILE A 286 -11.18 -11.66 16.99
C ILE A 286 -11.59 -10.36 17.71
N ASN A 287 -11.04 -9.22 17.33
CA ASN A 287 -11.30 -7.93 17.98
C ASN A 287 -12.77 -7.51 17.86
N ASP A 288 -13.41 -7.82 16.73
CA ASP A 288 -14.82 -7.51 16.46
C ASP A 288 -15.78 -8.60 16.97
N ASN A 289 -15.27 -9.59 17.72
CA ASN A 289 -16.02 -10.73 18.27
C ASN A 289 -16.82 -11.51 17.21
N VAL A 290 -16.28 -11.66 15.99
CA VAL A 290 -16.85 -12.52 14.94
C VAL A 290 -16.43 -13.96 15.21
N TRP A 291 -15.12 -14.19 15.44
CA TRP A 291 -14.55 -15.47 15.86
C TRP A 291 -13.71 -15.29 17.13
N THR A 292 -13.62 -16.37 17.90
CA THR A 292 -12.63 -16.48 19.00
C THR A 292 -11.28 -16.92 18.41
N LYS A 293 -10.21 -16.71 19.20
CA LYS A 293 -8.88 -17.24 18.83
C LYS A 293 -8.91 -18.74 18.54
N ASN A 294 -9.63 -19.53 19.35
CA ASN A 294 -9.74 -20.97 19.16
C ASN A 294 -10.42 -21.33 17.81
N MET A 295 -11.41 -20.55 17.38
CA MET A 295 -12.06 -20.75 16.07
C MET A 295 -11.11 -20.47 14.92
N VAL A 296 -10.26 -19.45 15.04
CA VAL A 296 -9.22 -19.15 14.05
C VAL A 296 -8.20 -20.29 13.99
N ASP A 297 -7.69 -20.75 15.13
CA ASP A 297 -6.70 -21.83 15.21
C ASP A 297 -7.26 -23.14 14.63
N ASP A 298 -8.54 -23.46 14.92
CA ASP A 298 -9.24 -24.62 14.34
C ASP A 298 -9.41 -24.49 12.81
N TYR A 299 -9.81 -23.31 12.32
CA TYR A 299 -9.96 -23.07 10.90
C TYR A 299 -8.63 -23.21 10.13
N LEU A 300 -7.54 -22.64 10.64
CA LEU A 300 -6.20 -22.79 10.05
C LEU A 300 -5.73 -24.25 10.07
N SER A 301 -6.05 -24.99 11.13
CA SER A 301 -5.82 -26.44 11.17
C SER A 301 -6.58 -27.19 10.09
N LYS A 302 -7.86 -26.81 9.82
CA LYS A 302 -8.67 -27.38 8.75
C LYS A 302 -8.14 -27.03 7.36
N ILE A 303 -7.68 -25.80 7.13
CA ILE A 303 -7.00 -25.36 5.89
C ILE A 303 -5.83 -26.32 5.59
N LYS A 304 -4.96 -26.52 6.57
CA LYS A 304 -3.80 -27.42 6.42
C LYS A 304 -4.23 -28.89 6.15
N LYS A 305 -5.23 -29.39 6.87
CA LYS A 305 -5.75 -30.76 6.70
C LYS A 305 -6.42 -30.97 5.34
N ALA A 306 -7.01 -29.94 4.77
CA ALA A 306 -7.59 -29.97 3.42
C ALA A 306 -6.52 -29.96 2.32
N GLY A 307 -5.25 -29.77 2.65
CA GLY A 307 -4.17 -29.70 1.66
C GLY A 307 -4.05 -28.32 0.98
N ILE A 308 -4.62 -27.27 1.58
CA ILE A 308 -4.54 -25.91 1.07
C ILE A 308 -3.27 -25.27 1.63
N GLU A 309 -2.46 -24.67 0.74
CA GLU A 309 -1.30 -23.89 1.14
C GLU A 309 -1.77 -22.63 1.87
N TYR A 310 -1.24 -22.37 3.06
CA TYR A 310 -1.52 -21.14 3.80
C TYR A 310 -0.32 -20.17 3.67
N SER A 311 -0.57 -19.00 3.09
CA SER A 311 0.42 -17.93 2.94
C SER A 311 0.03 -16.74 3.82
N ASN A 312 0.94 -16.27 4.67
CA ASN A 312 0.68 -15.18 5.60
C ASN A 312 1.83 -14.18 5.60
N GLY A 313 1.55 -12.96 5.16
CA GLY A 313 2.54 -11.86 5.13
C GLY A 313 3.65 -12.05 4.08
N GLY A 314 4.62 -11.14 4.08
CA GLY A 314 5.78 -11.18 3.21
C GLY A 314 5.50 -10.94 1.72
N GLU A 315 6.50 -11.21 0.90
CA GLU A 315 6.46 -11.10 -0.55
C GLU A 315 5.38 -12.02 -1.14
N TYR A 316 4.73 -11.59 -2.23
CA TYR A 316 3.60 -12.31 -2.85
C TYR A 316 3.63 -12.32 -4.39
N PHE A 317 4.57 -11.66 -5.02
CA PHE A 317 4.67 -11.65 -6.49
C PHE A 317 5.01 -13.02 -7.06
N SER A 318 5.74 -13.85 -6.30
CA SER A 318 5.96 -15.25 -6.64
C SER A 318 4.63 -16.02 -6.73
N LEU A 319 3.70 -15.81 -5.81
CA LEU A 319 2.36 -16.40 -5.89
C LEU A 319 1.57 -15.88 -7.10
N PHE A 320 1.64 -14.58 -7.39
CA PHE A 320 1.02 -14.00 -8.58
C PHE A 320 1.56 -14.64 -9.86
N SER A 321 2.86 -14.89 -9.89
CA SER A 321 3.50 -15.57 -11.01
C SER A 321 3.07 -17.06 -11.11
N GLU A 322 3.02 -17.76 -9.97
CA GLU A 322 2.71 -19.20 -9.90
C GLU A 322 1.23 -19.52 -10.07
N CYS A 323 0.31 -18.67 -9.64
CA CYS A 323 -1.12 -18.93 -9.71
C CYS A 323 -1.68 -18.67 -11.12
N ASP A 324 -2.67 -19.47 -11.56
CA ASP A 324 -3.35 -19.32 -12.85
C ASP A 324 -4.57 -18.41 -12.76
N ALA A 325 -5.17 -18.31 -11.58
CA ALA A 325 -6.34 -17.50 -11.32
C ALA A 325 -6.33 -16.99 -9.87
N ILE A 326 -7.12 -15.95 -9.62
CA ILE A 326 -7.40 -15.45 -8.27
C ILE A 326 -8.91 -15.45 -8.00
N ILE A 327 -9.27 -15.77 -6.76
CA ILE A 327 -10.59 -15.50 -6.18
C ILE A 327 -10.37 -14.53 -5.03
N ASN A 328 -10.96 -13.35 -5.09
CA ASN A 328 -10.69 -12.33 -4.09
C ASN A 328 -11.89 -11.41 -3.82
N ASP A 329 -11.89 -10.84 -2.63
CA ASP A 329 -12.67 -9.68 -2.23
C ASP A 329 -11.74 -8.58 -1.66
N CYS A 330 -10.47 -8.62 -2.08
CA CYS A 330 -9.41 -7.77 -1.54
C CYS A 330 -9.38 -6.37 -2.17
N GLY A 331 -8.73 -5.44 -1.47
CA GLY A 331 -8.47 -4.09 -1.95
C GLY A 331 -7.41 -4.03 -3.05
N SER A 332 -6.17 -3.69 -2.69
CA SER A 332 -5.07 -3.49 -3.66
C SER A 332 -4.82 -4.70 -4.56
N PHE A 333 -4.96 -5.93 -4.07
CA PHE A 333 -4.78 -7.14 -4.88
C PHE A 333 -5.68 -7.19 -6.10
N THR A 334 -6.89 -6.60 -6.03
CA THR A 334 -7.79 -6.50 -7.18
C THR A 334 -7.15 -5.73 -8.33
N LEU A 335 -6.41 -4.67 -8.06
CA LEU A 335 -5.73 -3.90 -9.10
C LEU A 335 -4.36 -4.49 -9.47
N GLU A 336 -3.61 -4.96 -8.48
CA GLU A 336 -2.29 -5.58 -8.69
C GLU A 336 -2.37 -6.86 -9.54
N TRP A 337 -3.40 -7.70 -9.33
CA TRP A 337 -3.58 -8.93 -10.12
C TRP A 337 -3.80 -8.66 -11.61
N LEU A 338 -4.36 -7.52 -11.98
CA LEU A 338 -4.59 -7.16 -13.39
C LEU A 338 -3.30 -7.08 -14.21
N PHE A 339 -2.15 -6.82 -13.57
CA PHE A 339 -0.84 -6.83 -14.23
C PHE A 339 -0.44 -8.23 -14.72
N THR A 340 -1.00 -9.27 -14.15
CA THR A 340 -0.70 -10.65 -14.56
C THR A 340 -1.36 -11.03 -15.89
N GLY A 341 -2.41 -10.33 -16.32
CA GLY A 341 -3.25 -10.69 -17.45
C GLY A 341 -4.06 -11.98 -17.26
N LYS A 342 -4.03 -12.56 -16.04
CA LYS A 342 -4.67 -13.84 -15.73
C LYS A 342 -6.11 -13.65 -15.25
N PRO A 343 -6.97 -14.70 -15.37
CA PRO A 343 -8.36 -14.64 -14.93
C PRO A 343 -8.50 -14.38 -13.43
N GLY A 344 -9.55 -13.64 -13.07
CA GLY A 344 -9.91 -13.38 -11.69
C GLY A 344 -11.41 -13.44 -11.45
N CYS A 345 -11.79 -13.84 -10.25
CA CYS A 345 -13.14 -13.79 -9.72
C CYS A 345 -13.16 -12.82 -8.55
N PHE A 346 -13.99 -11.80 -8.64
CA PHE A 346 -14.25 -10.86 -7.53
C PHE A 346 -15.53 -11.30 -6.82
N VAL A 347 -15.41 -11.59 -5.52
CA VAL A 347 -16.57 -11.94 -4.69
C VAL A 347 -17.18 -10.66 -4.19
N LEU A 348 -18.36 -10.30 -4.73
CA LEU A 348 -19.00 -9.02 -4.50
C LEU A 348 -19.91 -9.08 -3.27
N ASN A 349 -19.65 -8.20 -2.31
CA ASN A 349 -20.52 -8.00 -1.17
C ASN A 349 -21.71 -7.13 -1.59
N ASP A 350 -22.93 -7.59 -1.34
CA ASP A 350 -24.18 -6.87 -1.70
C ASP A 350 -24.32 -5.48 -1.05
N LYS A 351 -23.58 -5.23 0.03
CA LYS A 351 -23.52 -3.91 0.68
C LYS A 351 -22.56 -2.94 -0.01
N LEU A 352 -21.67 -3.44 -0.88
CA LEU A 352 -20.69 -2.59 -1.55
C LEU A 352 -21.39 -1.73 -2.60
N SER A 353 -21.27 -0.42 -2.46
CA SER A 353 -21.79 0.55 -3.41
C SER A 353 -20.71 1.48 -3.93
N ASP A 354 -21.05 2.26 -4.94
CA ASP A 354 -20.16 3.23 -5.57
C ASP A 354 -19.63 4.31 -4.61
N GLU A 355 -20.29 4.55 -3.50
CA GLU A 355 -19.89 5.53 -2.49
C GLU A 355 -18.74 5.02 -1.58
N HIS A 356 -18.56 3.71 -1.51
CA HIS A 356 -17.54 3.09 -0.67
C HIS A 356 -16.17 3.05 -1.31
N ILE A 357 -16.10 2.94 -2.64
CA ILE A 357 -14.88 2.64 -3.38
C ILE A 357 -14.50 3.72 -4.40
N THR A 358 -13.21 3.86 -4.63
CA THR A 358 -12.65 4.79 -5.62
C THR A 358 -12.97 4.39 -7.06
N THR A 359 -12.86 5.32 -8.00
CA THR A 359 -13.11 5.05 -9.43
C THR A 359 -12.19 3.96 -9.97
N GLN A 360 -10.92 3.94 -9.58
CA GLN A 360 -9.99 2.89 -10.03
C GLN A 360 -10.44 1.49 -9.58
N MET A 361 -10.95 1.36 -8.35
CA MET A 361 -11.45 0.08 -7.84
C MET A 361 -12.71 -0.37 -8.58
N LYS A 362 -13.66 0.55 -8.83
CA LYS A 362 -14.86 0.26 -9.64
C LYS A 362 -14.51 -0.25 -11.02
N GLU A 363 -13.61 0.45 -11.70
CA GLU A 363 -13.20 0.08 -13.06
C GLU A 363 -12.37 -1.22 -13.05
N GLY A 364 -11.54 -1.44 -12.04
CA GLY A 364 -10.80 -2.68 -11.86
C GLY A 364 -11.72 -3.90 -11.70
N ILE A 365 -12.72 -3.82 -10.83
CA ILE A 365 -13.70 -4.91 -10.59
C ILE A 365 -14.41 -5.34 -11.89
N LYS A 366 -14.69 -4.42 -12.82
CA LYS A 366 -15.32 -4.75 -14.12
C LYS A 366 -14.48 -5.70 -14.99
N ARG A 367 -13.22 -5.94 -14.64
CA ARG A 367 -12.30 -6.85 -15.35
C ARG A 367 -12.34 -8.28 -14.80
N TYR A 368 -13.16 -8.52 -13.79
CA TYR A 368 -13.31 -9.80 -13.10
C TYR A 368 -14.63 -10.47 -13.45
N SER A 369 -14.67 -11.79 -13.35
CA SER A 369 -15.93 -12.51 -13.15
C SER A 369 -16.49 -12.16 -11.78
N ILE A 370 -17.78 -11.83 -11.70
CA ILE A 370 -18.42 -11.47 -10.44
C ILE A 370 -19.09 -12.68 -9.83
N ALA A 371 -18.82 -12.94 -8.55
CA ALA A 371 -19.49 -13.96 -7.76
C ALA A 371 -20.29 -13.33 -6.64
N HIS A 372 -21.57 -13.66 -6.54
CA HIS A 372 -22.47 -13.31 -5.44
C HIS A 372 -22.71 -14.48 -4.50
N THR A 373 -22.46 -15.70 -4.96
CA THR A 373 -22.76 -16.95 -4.26
C THR A 373 -21.58 -17.91 -4.34
N ASN A 374 -21.62 -18.95 -3.49
CA ASN A 374 -20.66 -20.05 -3.57
C ASN A 374 -20.74 -20.80 -4.91
N ASP A 375 -21.93 -20.90 -5.52
CA ASP A 375 -22.11 -21.57 -6.80
C ASP A 375 -21.43 -20.79 -7.94
N ASP A 376 -21.42 -19.46 -7.90
CA ASP A 376 -20.70 -18.62 -8.86
C ASP A 376 -19.18 -18.85 -8.76
N ILE A 377 -18.65 -18.95 -7.54
CA ILE A 377 -17.23 -19.28 -7.31
C ILE A 377 -16.90 -20.66 -7.90
N VAL A 378 -17.74 -21.65 -7.64
CA VAL A 378 -17.57 -23.01 -8.17
C VAL A 378 -17.64 -23.02 -9.69
N ALA A 379 -18.56 -22.26 -10.30
CA ALA A 379 -18.67 -22.14 -11.75
C ALA A 379 -17.38 -21.52 -12.35
N PHE A 380 -16.85 -20.45 -11.76
CA PHE A 380 -15.57 -19.87 -12.17
C PHE A 380 -14.42 -20.88 -12.12
N ILE A 381 -14.31 -21.67 -11.02
CA ILE A 381 -13.26 -22.68 -10.90
C ILE A 381 -13.41 -23.78 -11.97
N ARG A 382 -14.64 -24.19 -12.31
CA ARG A 382 -14.90 -25.15 -13.39
C ARG A 382 -14.42 -24.62 -14.75
N ASP A 383 -14.63 -23.35 -15.04
CA ASP A 383 -14.15 -22.72 -16.27
C ASP A 383 -12.62 -22.69 -16.32
N ILE A 384 -11.96 -22.43 -15.19
CA ILE A 384 -10.50 -22.53 -15.08
C ILE A 384 -10.03 -23.97 -15.28
N ASP A 385 -10.69 -24.94 -14.66
CA ASP A 385 -10.34 -26.36 -14.77
C ASP A 385 -10.45 -26.87 -16.22
N ALA A 386 -11.52 -26.50 -16.90
CA ALA A 386 -11.81 -26.86 -18.27
C ALA A 386 -11.04 -26.06 -19.34
N ASP A 387 -10.16 -25.13 -18.97
CA ASP A 387 -9.49 -24.18 -19.88
C ASP A 387 -10.47 -23.33 -20.74
N ASN A 388 -11.70 -23.16 -20.28
CA ASN A 388 -12.74 -22.38 -20.98
C ASN A 388 -12.53 -20.85 -20.83
N TYR A 389 -11.54 -20.44 -20.09
CA TYR A 389 -11.19 -19.04 -19.93
C TYR A 389 -10.37 -18.57 -21.12
N SER A 390 -10.74 -17.41 -21.71
CA SER A 390 -9.90 -16.79 -22.73
C SER A 390 -8.55 -16.42 -22.09
N LYS A 391 -7.51 -17.20 -22.40
CA LYS A 391 -6.14 -16.95 -21.91
C LYS A 391 -5.62 -15.67 -22.54
N LYS A 392 -5.90 -14.53 -21.92
CA LYS A 392 -5.11 -13.32 -22.14
C LYS A 392 -3.82 -13.50 -21.37
N GLN A 393 -2.77 -13.96 -22.06
CA GLN A 393 -1.42 -14.03 -21.47
C GLN A 393 -0.76 -12.66 -21.39
N GLU A 394 -1.40 -11.63 -21.93
CA GLU A 394 -0.90 -10.28 -21.98
C GLU A 394 -1.80 -9.34 -21.20
N MET A 395 -1.20 -8.36 -20.55
CA MET A 395 -1.90 -7.29 -19.87
C MET A 395 -2.90 -6.60 -20.81
N ASP A 396 -4.14 -6.42 -20.33
CA ASP A 396 -5.22 -5.74 -21.07
C ASP A 396 -4.80 -4.31 -21.47
N GLU A 397 -5.23 -3.86 -22.64
CA GLU A 397 -4.96 -2.51 -23.11
C GLU A 397 -5.48 -1.43 -22.15
N TRP A 398 -6.65 -1.67 -21.55
CA TRP A 398 -7.17 -0.76 -20.52
C TRP A 398 -6.24 -0.69 -19.31
N VAL A 399 -5.70 -1.81 -18.86
CA VAL A 399 -4.74 -1.86 -17.72
C VAL A 399 -3.49 -1.06 -18.08
N ARG A 400 -2.93 -1.26 -19.29
CA ARG A 400 -1.75 -0.50 -19.75
C ARG A 400 -1.99 1.00 -19.74
N ASN A 401 -3.16 1.44 -20.20
CA ASN A 401 -3.45 2.86 -20.37
C ASN A 401 -3.90 3.57 -19.10
N ASN A 402 -4.38 2.86 -18.08
CA ASN A 402 -5.02 3.47 -16.91
C ASN A 402 -4.40 3.08 -15.55
N ILE A 403 -3.88 1.87 -15.44
CA ILE A 403 -3.36 1.32 -14.17
C ILE A 403 -1.84 1.12 -14.21
N ALA A 404 -1.31 0.58 -15.31
CA ALA A 404 0.10 0.25 -15.46
C ALA A 404 0.92 1.40 -16.06
N ILE A 405 0.72 2.60 -15.51
CA ILE A 405 1.41 3.82 -15.96
C ILE A 405 2.92 3.65 -15.74
N ASN A 406 3.69 3.94 -16.79
CA ASN A 406 5.15 3.80 -16.82
C ASN A 406 5.70 2.39 -16.43
N TYR A 407 4.85 1.38 -16.28
CA TYR A 407 5.28 0.02 -15.97
C TYR A 407 6.14 -0.57 -17.10
N PRO A 408 7.28 -1.20 -16.82
CA PRO A 408 7.86 -1.51 -15.51
C PRO A 408 8.97 -0.51 -15.08
N ASN A 409 8.79 0.77 -15.31
CA ASN A 409 9.79 1.83 -15.09
C ASN A 409 9.29 2.99 -14.20
N ALA A 410 8.21 2.80 -13.44
CA ALA A 410 7.66 3.82 -12.56
C ALA A 410 8.71 4.35 -11.56
N ALA A 411 9.55 3.47 -11.04
CA ALA A 411 10.63 3.82 -10.12
C ALA A 411 11.68 4.77 -10.74
N ASN A 412 12.02 4.59 -12.02
CA ASN A 412 12.94 5.50 -12.72
C ASN A 412 12.32 6.90 -12.87
N VAL A 413 11.03 6.99 -13.20
CA VAL A 413 10.34 8.28 -13.32
C VAL A 413 10.35 9.02 -11.99
N ILE A 414 10.07 8.34 -10.87
CA ILE A 414 10.15 8.97 -9.53
C ILE A 414 11.57 9.43 -9.23
N LEU A 415 12.56 8.60 -9.52
CA LEU A 415 13.97 8.93 -9.25
C LEU A 415 14.43 10.16 -10.05
N GLU A 416 14.03 10.25 -11.33
CA GLU A 416 14.32 11.40 -12.18
C GLU A 416 13.64 12.68 -11.66
N GLU A 417 12.38 12.59 -11.23
CA GLU A 417 11.67 13.74 -10.66
C GLU A 417 12.23 14.21 -9.31
N MET A 418 12.90 13.33 -8.57
CA MET A 418 13.58 13.67 -7.31
C MET A 418 15.02 14.15 -7.50
N ASP A 419 15.60 14.05 -8.70
CA ASP A 419 16.97 14.53 -8.93
C ASP A 419 17.04 16.06 -9.02
N ILE A 420 17.09 16.70 -7.85
CA ILE A 420 17.11 18.16 -7.69
C ILE A 420 18.40 18.85 -8.16
N LEU A 421 19.42 18.09 -8.53
CA LEU A 421 20.69 18.61 -9.02
C LEU A 421 20.80 18.64 -10.55
N GLN A 422 19.75 18.21 -11.25
CA GLN A 422 19.64 18.36 -12.72
C GLN A 422 19.41 19.80 -13.14
#